data_f8dc5d505733a70be45f7e8760c57fe2
#
_entry.id   f8dc5d505733a70be45f7e8760c57fe2
#
_cell.length_a   1.000
_cell.length_b   1.000
_cell.length_c   1.000
_cell.angle_alpha   90.00
_cell.angle_beta   90.00
_cell.angle_gamma   90.00
#
_symmetry.space_group_name_H-M   'P 1'
#
loop_
_entity.id
_entity.type
_entity.pdbx_description
1 polymer ?
#
loop_
_entity_poly.entity_id
_entity_poly.type
_entity_poly.pdbx_seq_one_letter_code
_entity_poly.pdbx_strand_id
1 'polypeptide(L)' 'MNELIEKIKELSEALLVDAAAQAEKGNKAAGTRARKASLELEKVLKEFRKVSLEDSKK' A
#
# COMPACT_ATOMS: atom_id res chain seq x y z
N MET A 1 6.88 -14.53 -2.81
CA MET A 1 6.50 -13.31 -3.53
C MET A 1 4.98 -13.11 -3.66
N ASN A 2 4.22 -14.17 -3.81
CA ASN A 2 2.76 -14.06 -3.95
C ASN A 2 2.09 -13.37 -2.76
N GLU A 3 2.56 -13.64 -1.55
CA GLU A 3 2.03 -12.98 -0.36
C GLU A 3 2.29 -11.47 -0.36
N LEU A 4 3.45 -11.05 -0.88
CA LEU A 4 3.77 -9.64 -1.01
C LEU A 4 2.84 -8.95 -2.00
N ILE A 5 2.56 -9.62 -3.11
CA ILE A 5 1.66 -9.09 -4.13
C ILE A 5 0.26 -8.91 -3.56
N GLU A 6 -0.21 -9.89 -2.78
CA GLU A 6 -1.51 -9.80 -2.11
C GLU A 6 -1.57 -8.63 -1.14
N LYS A 7 -0.53 -8.43 -0.33
CA LYS A 7 -0.46 -7.31 0.60
C LYS A 7 -0.46 -5.97 -0.14
N ILE A 8 0.31 -5.87 -1.22
CA ILE A 8 0.35 -4.65 -2.02
C ILE A 8 -1.03 -4.32 -2.56
N LYS A 9 -1.72 -5.33 -3.07
CA LYS A 9 -3.07 -5.16 -3.60
C LYS A 9 -4.03 -4.66 -2.53
N GLU A 10 -4.07 -5.32 -1.37
CA GLU A 10 -4.96 -4.95 -0.28
C GLU A 10 -4.68 -3.55 0.25
N LEU A 11 -3.42 -3.22 0.49
CA LEU A 11 -3.04 -1.90 0.98
C LEU A 11 -3.30 -0.80 -0.04
N SER A 12 -3.04 -1.10 -1.32
CA SER A 12 -3.30 -0.14 -2.40
C SER A 12 -4.79 0.15 -2.53
N GLU A 13 -5.63 -0.87 -2.49
CA GLU A 13 -7.07 -0.70 -2.57
C GLU A 13 -7.60 0.12 -1.38
N ALA A 14 -7.16 -0.20 -0.18
CA ALA A 14 -7.56 0.53 1.02
C ALA A 14 -7.12 2.00 0.94
N LEU A 15 -5.90 2.24 0.50
CA LEU A 15 -5.36 3.58 0.33
C LEU A 15 -6.20 4.38 -0.66
N LEU A 16 -6.51 3.80 -1.81
CA LEU A 16 -7.27 4.49 -2.85
C LEU A 16 -8.68 4.85 -2.40
N VAL A 17 -9.36 3.93 -1.72
CA VAL A 17 -10.71 4.16 -1.19
C VAL A 17 -10.70 5.29 -0.16
N ASP A 18 -9.77 5.25 0.79
CA ASP A 18 -9.70 6.23 1.85
C ASP A 18 -9.21 7.60 1.34
N ALA A 19 -8.26 7.61 0.42
CA ALA A 19 -7.78 8.85 -0.17
C ALA A 19 -8.90 9.54 -0.97
N ALA A 20 -9.68 8.77 -1.72
CA ALA A 20 -10.82 9.32 -2.47
C ALA A 20 -11.88 9.88 -1.53
N ALA A 21 -12.17 9.19 -0.42
CA ALA A 21 -13.14 9.66 0.57
C ALA A 21 -12.68 10.97 1.20
N GLN A 22 -11.39 11.09 1.49
CA GLN A 22 -10.85 12.35 2.02
C GLN A 22 -10.97 13.48 1.00
N ALA A 23 -10.58 13.23 -0.24
CA ALA A 23 -10.57 14.25 -1.28
C ALA A 23 -11.98 14.71 -1.67
N GLU A 24 -12.89 13.75 -1.81
CA GLU A 24 -14.25 14.05 -2.30
C GLU A 24 -15.20 14.51 -1.20
N LYS A 25 -15.09 13.95 -0.01
CA LYS A 25 -16.03 14.19 1.09
C LYS A 25 -15.43 14.95 2.26
N GLY A 26 -14.15 15.27 2.20
CA GLY A 26 -13.45 15.92 3.31
C GLY A 26 -13.40 15.06 4.56
N ASN A 27 -13.43 13.75 4.42
CA ASN A 27 -13.46 12.82 5.55
C ASN A 27 -12.08 12.72 6.20
N LYS A 28 -11.94 13.31 7.39
CA LYS A 28 -10.67 13.35 8.11
C LYS A 28 -10.19 11.97 8.58
N ALA A 29 -11.13 11.13 9.01
CA ALA A 29 -10.80 9.78 9.44
C ALA A 29 -10.25 8.95 8.28
N ALA A 30 -10.84 9.10 7.09
CA ALA A 30 -10.35 8.44 5.89
C ALA A 30 -8.93 8.90 5.55
N GLY A 31 -8.64 10.20 5.71
CA GLY A 31 -7.30 10.73 5.49
C GLY A 31 -6.27 10.11 6.43
N THR A 32 -6.64 9.94 7.69
CA THR A 32 -5.77 9.29 8.69
C THR A 32 -5.49 7.84 8.29
N ARG A 33 -6.53 7.11 7.88
CA ARG A 33 -6.37 5.73 7.44
C ARG A 33 -5.53 5.64 6.17
N ALA A 34 -5.72 6.56 5.23
CA ALA A 34 -4.95 6.59 3.99
C ALA A 34 -3.44 6.79 4.27
N ARG A 35 -3.13 7.73 5.16
CA ARG A 35 -1.72 7.97 5.53
C ARG A 35 -1.10 6.75 6.20
N LYS A 36 -1.85 6.10 7.08
CA LYS A 36 -1.38 4.89 7.75
C LYS A 36 -1.16 3.76 6.76
N ALA A 37 -2.08 3.55 5.83
CA ALA A 37 -1.94 2.54 4.78
C ALA A 37 -0.72 2.84 3.90
N SER A 38 -0.46 4.12 3.61
CA SER A 38 0.69 4.50 2.78
C SER A 38 2.02 4.16 3.47
N LEU A 39 2.09 4.31 4.79
CA LEU A 39 3.30 3.96 5.54
C LEU A 39 3.57 2.46 5.50
N GLU A 40 2.52 1.66 5.67
CA GLU A 40 2.65 0.21 5.57
C GLU A 40 3.01 -0.23 4.15
N LEU A 41 2.37 0.39 3.17
CA LEU A 41 2.63 0.11 1.76
C LEU A 41 4.10 0.41 1.42
N GLU A 42 4.64 1.51 1.94
CA GLU A 42 6.04 1.87 1.74
C GLU A 42 6.97 0.75 2.20
N LYS A 43 6.72 0.18 3.38
CA LYS A 43 7.52 -0.93 3.91
C LYS A 43 7.41 -2.18 3.03
N VAL A 44 6.20 -2.51 2.62
CA VAL A 44 5.95 -3.68 1.77
C VAL A 44 6.61 -3.51 0.41
N LEU A 45 6.56 -2.30 -0.15
CA LEU A 45 7.20 -2.02 -1.44
C LEU A 45 8.71 -2.11 -1.38
N LYS A 46 9.32 -1.71 -0.27
CA LYS A 46 10.76 -1.90 -0.07
C LYS A 46 11.13 -3.37 -0.06
N GLU A 47 10.34 -4.18 0.64
CA GLU A 47 10.53 -5.60 0.69
C GLU A 47 10.34 -6.24 -0.68
N PHE A 48 9.34 -5.78 -1.43
CA PHE A 48 9.11 -6.24 -2.78
C PHE A 48 10.32 -6.01 -3.67
N ARG A 49 10.92 -4.82 -3.61
CA ARG A 49 12.10 -4.50 -4.42
C ARG A 49 13.26 -5.44 -4.10
N LYS A 50 13.47 -5.74 -2.81
CA LYS A 50 14.52 -6.65 -2.36
C LYS A 50 14.29 -8.07 -2.87
N VAL A 51 13.10 -8.59 -2.66
CA VAL A 51 12.73 -9.94 -3.07
C VAL A 51 12.76 -10.09 -4.59
N SER A 52 12.26 -9.10 -5.31
CA SER A 52 12.24 -9.09 -6.76
C SER A 52 13.66 -9.13 -7.34
N LEU A 53 14.59 -8.39 -6.72
CA LEU A 53 15.99 -8.38 -7.12
C LEU A 53 16.65 -9.73 -6.91
N GLU A 54 16.40 -10.34 -5.77
CA GLU A 54 16.92 -11.67 -5.46
C GLU A 54 16.36 -12.72 -6.42
N ASP A 55 15.06 -12.62 -6.72
CA ASP A 55 14.39 -13.55 -7.61
C ASP A 55 14.93 -13.46 -9.04
N SER A 56 15.27 -12.26 -9.49
CA SER A 56 15.81 -12.05 -10.84
C SER A 56 17.26 -12.55 -11.00
N LYS A 57 17.93 -12.85 -9.92
CA LYS A 57 19.29 -13.40 -9.94
C LYS A 57 19.34 -14.92 -10.07
N LYS A 58 18.22 -15.59 -9.99
CA LYS A 58 18.18 -17.06 -10.11
C LYS A 58 18.34 -17.54 -11.57
#